data_1221e686837d77ac5f712075ec182627
#
_entry.id   1221e686837d77ac5f712075ec182627
#
_cell.length_a   1.000
_cell.length_b   1.000
_cell.length_c   1.000
_cell.angle_alpha   90.00
_cell.angle_beta   90.00
_cell.angle_gamma   90.00
#
_symmetry.space_group_name_H-M   'P 1'
#
loop_
_entity.id
_entity.type
_entity.pdbx_description
1 polymer ?
#
loop_
_entity_poly.entity_id
_entity_poly.type
_entity_poly.pdbx_seq_one_letter_code
_entity_poly.pdbx_strand_id
1 'polypeptide(L)'
;MTNRSGLPLHARLRAILLPLSLAACLGAVACAPSSSAAQVSAPQLPAGAIQTGEGVYMVPVAPDESGCMQYRMHAPGKAVVQVIYYRAADGTFTPDRSKADCKKP
;
A
#
# COMPACT_ATOMS: atom_id res chain seq x y z
N MET A 1 33.67 -34.94 -1.41
CA MET A 1 34.59 -34.32 -0.44
C MET A 1 33.79 -33.94 0.78
N THR A 2 33.95 -34.72 1.80
CA THR A 2 33.33 -34.63 3.11
C THR A 2 34.01 -33.55 3.91
N ASN A 3 33.28 -32.59 4.46
CA ASN A 3 33.83 -31.78 5.55
C ASN A 3 32.93 -31.87 6.77
N ARG A 4 33.42 -32.68 7.69
CA ARG A 4 32.98 -32.78 9.05
C ARG A 4 33.64 -31.65 9.86
N SER A 5 32.86 -30.93 10.63
CA SER A 5 33.35 -30.24 11.84
C SER A 5 32.09 -29.80 12.55
N GLY A 6 31.68 -30.30 13.69
CA GLY A 6 32.46 -30.36 14.90
C GLY A 6 31.72 -29.46 15.87
N LEU A 7 30.64 -30.01 16.52
CA LEU A 7 30.00 -29.36 17.67
C LEU A 7 30.95 -29.39 18.87
N PRO A 8 31.05 -28.34 19.64
CA PRO A 8 31.38 -28.47 21.05
C PRO A 8 30.17 -28.26 21.93
N LEU A 9 29.77 -29.34 22.52
CA LEU A 9 28.97 -29.41 23.71
C LEU A 9 29.72 -28.67 24.86
N HIS A 10 29.21 -27.56 25.29
CA HIS A 10 29.53 -27.03 26.61
C HIS A 10 28.27 -26.72 27.38
N ALA A 11 27.83 -27.78 28.04
CA ALA A 11 26.97 -27.67 29.19
C ALA A 11 27.71 -26.89 30.28
N ARG A 12 27.25 -25.73 30.66
CA ARG A 12 27.53 -25.12 31.96
C ARG A 12 26.21 -24.74 32.60
N LEU A 13 25.74 -25.70 33.40
CA LEU A 13 24.82 -25.42 34.49
C LEU A 13 25.47 -24.34 35.37
N ARG A 14 24.90 -23.18 35.42
CA ARG A 14 25.07 -22.27 36.55
C ARG A 14 23.69 -22.01 37.14
N ALA A 15 23.40 -22.72 38.17
CA ALA A 15 22.35 -22.39 39.09
C ALA A 15 22.70 -21.05 39.76
N ILE A 16 21.96 -20.01 39.38
CA ILE A 16 22.00 -18.75 40.09
C ILE A 16 20.71 -18.67 40.90
N LEU A 17 20.87 -18.83 42.18
CA LEU A 17 19.85 -18.51 43.17
C LEU A 17 19.53 -17.03 43.04
N LEU A 18 18.33 -16.72 42.63
CA LEU A 18 17.78 -15.36 42.67
C LEU A 18 17.16 -15.15 44.06
N PRO A 19 17.51 -14.08 44.75
CA PRO A 19 16.78 -13.68 45.94
C PRO A 19 15.41 -13.14 45.56
N LEU A 20 14.39 -13.59 46.26
CA LEU A 20 13.05 -13.05 46.25
C LEU A 20 13.08 -11.60 46.71
N SER A 21 13.07 -10.68 45.80
CA SER A 21 12.76 -9.29 46.12
C SER A 21 11.27 -9.05 45.86
N LEU A 22 10.50 -9.11 46.93
CA LEU A 22 9.15 -8.62 46.94
C LEU A 22 9.22 -7.11 46.84
N ALA A 23 9.17 -6.57 45.64
CA ALA A 23 8.89 -5.15 45.40
C ALA A 23 7.41 -5.02 45.13
N ALA A 24 6.66 -4.59 46.10
CA ALA A 24 5.32 -4.11 45.94
C ALA A 24 5.36 -2.80 45.16
N CYS A 25 5.23 -2.86 43.86
CA CYS A 25 4.95 -1.68 43.07
C CYS A 25 3.44 -1.41 43.08
N LEU A 26 3.02 -0.63 44.06
CA LEU A 26 1.75 0.03 44.05
C LEU A 26 1.72 0.97 42.83
N GLY A 27 0.76 0.69 41.91
CA GLY A 27 -0.01 1.67 41.20
C GLY A 27 0.73 2.81 40.53
N ALA A 28 1.38 2.55 39.41
CA ALA A 28 1.41 3.52 38.36
C ALA A 28 0.38 3.08 37.32
N VAL A 29 -0.79 3.65 37.36
CA VAL A 29 -1.66 3.69 36.20
C VAL A 29 -0.91 4.52 35.16
N ALA A 30 -0.04 3.88 34.46
CA ALA A 30 0.47 4.45 33.24
C ALA A 30 -0.72 4.50 32.29
N CYS A 31 -1.39 5.62 32.25
CA CYS A 31 -2.14 6.00 31.07
C CYS A 31 -1.13 6.02 29.93
N ALA A 32 -0.97 4.90 29.27
CA ALA A 32 -0.31 4.89 27.98
C ALA A 32 -1.12 5.88 27.12
N PRO A 33 -0.52 6.98 26.65
CA PRO A 33 -1.20 7.76 25.64
C PRO A 33 -1.42 6.78 24.51
N SER A 34 -2.67 6.51 24.22
CA SER A 34 -3.03 5.91 22.95
C SER A 34 -2.50 6.87 21.91
N SER A 35 -1.30 6.59 21.44
CA SER A 35 -0.84 7.19 20.23
C SER A 35 -1.75 6.60 19.17
N SER A 36 -2.92 7.22 19.02
CA SER A 36 -3.58 7.25 17.75
C SER A 36 -2.60 7.97 16.85
N ALA A 37 -1.57 7.27 16.41
CA ALA A 37 -0.91 7.65 15.21
C ALA A 37 -2.06 7.84 14.25
N ALA A 38 -2.38 9.08 13.93
CA ALA A 38 -3.27 9.39 12.85
C ALA A 38 -2.66 8.59 11.68
N GLN A 39 -3.21 7.44 11.44
CA GLN A 39 -2.92 6.70 10.24
C GLN A 39 -3.41 7.65 9.17
N VAL A 40 -2.46 8.36 8.58
CA VAL A 40 -2.70 9.03 7.33
C VAL A 40 -3.08 7.87 6.41
N SER A 41 -4.38 7.63 6.33
CA SER A 41 -4.91 6.62 5.42
C SER A 41 -4.35 6.99 4.06
N ALA A 42 -3.50 6.13 3.53
CA ALA A 42 -3.03 6.30 2.15
C ALA A 42 -4.27 6.61 1.30
N PRO A 43 -4.25 7.65 0.46
CA PRO A 43 -5.41 8.03 -0.31
C PRO A 43 -5.93 6.80 -1.03
N GLN A 44 -7.15 6.40 -0.69
CA GLN A 44 -7.75 5.22 -1.30
C GLN A 44 -8.02 5.55 -2.76
N LEU A 45 -7.30 4.90 -3.63
CA LEU A 45 -7.53 5.03 -5.06
C LEU A 45 -8.82 4.31 -5.44
N PRO A 46 -9.62 4.91 -6.33
CA PRO A 46 -10.78 4.24 -6.89
C PRO A 46 -10.41 2.90 -7.53
N ALA A 47 -11.35 1.95 -7.53
CA ALA A 47 -11.15 0.63 -8.13
C ALA A 47 -10.78 0.75 -9.61
N GLY A 48 -9.78 -0.02 -10.05
CA GLY A 48 -9.32 -0.03 -11.43
C GLY A 48 -8.45 1.16 -11.84
N ALA A 49 -8.00 1.98 -10.89
CA ALA A 49 -7.11 3.09 -11.17
C ALA A 49 -5.78 2.62 -11.79
N ILE A 50 -5.39 3.24 -12.89
CA ILE A 50 -4.14 2.95 -13.62
C ILE A 50 -3.19 4.12 -13.41
N GLN A 51 -2.03 3.86 -12.83
CA GLN A 51 -1.02 4.89 -12.65
C GLN A 51 -0.39 5.25 -14.01
N THR A 52 -0.40 6.53 -14.35
CA THR A 52 0.18 7.06 -15.60
C THR A 52 1.36 7.98 -15.37
N GLY A 53 1.56 8.41 -14.15
CA GLY A 53 2.66 9.28 -13.74
C GLY A 53 2.78 9.31 -12.23
N GLU A 54 3.74 10.03 -11.71
CA GLU A 54 3.92 10.19 -10.27
C GLU A 54 2.72 10.92 -9.66
N GLY A 55 1.94 10.19 -8.86
CA GLY A 55 0.72 10.71 -8.23
C GLY A 55 -0.42 11.03 -9.20
N VAL A 56 -0.38 10.51 -10.42
CA VAL A 56 -1.43 10.69 -11.42
C VAL A 56 -1.98 9.34 -11.86
N TYR A 57 -3.30 9.23 -11.83
CA TYR A 57 -4.02 8.00 -12.12
C TYR A 57 -5.14 8.24 -13.12
N MET A 58 -5.37 7.28 -13.99
CA MET A 58 -6.57 7.21 -14.82
C MET A 58 -7.55 6.24 -14.19
N VAL A 59 -8.75 6.73 -13.90
CA VAL A 59 -9.81 5.98 -13.23
C VAL A 59 -10.88 5.64 -14.25
N PRO A 60 -11.20 4.35 -14.44
CA PRO A 60 -12.31 3.97 -15.31
C PRO A 60 -13.63 4.48 -14.74
N VAL A 61 -14.47 5.02 -15.61
CA VAL A 61 -15.78 5.55 -15.23
C VAL A 61 -16.88 4.61 -15.69
N ALA A 62 -17.07 4.52 -16.98
CA ALA A 62 -18.09 3.71 -17.65
C ALA A 62 -17.75 3.59 -19.13
N PRO A 63 -18.22 2.57 -19.83
CA PRO A 63 -18.17 2.55 -21.28
C PRO A 63 -19.13 3.61 -21.86
N ASP A 64 -18.77 4.18 -23.00
CA ASP A 64 -19.65 5.02 -23.78
C ASP A 64 -20.70 4.17 -24.55
N GLU A 65 -21.57 4.83 -25.32
CA GLU A 65 -22.61 4.17 -26.11
C GLU A 65 -22.07 3.14 -27.13
N SER A 66 -20.80 3.30 -27.54
CA SER A 66 -20.12 2.39 -28.46
C SER A 66 -19.31 1.31 -27.75
N GLY A 67 -19.29 1.29 -26.42
CA GLY A 67 -18.56 0.34 -25.61
C GLY A 67 -17.10 0.70 -25.36
N CYS A 68 -16.67 1.94 -25.70
CA CYS A 68 -15.33 2.42 -25.36
C CYS A 68 -15.27 2.84 -23.89
N MET A 69 -14.34 2.26 -23.14
CA MET A 69 -14.16 2.64 -21.75
C MET A 69 -13.67 4.08 -21.63
N GLN A 70 -14.37 4.85 -20.83
CA GLN A 70 -14.04 6.22 -20.48
C GLN A 70 -13.25 6.28 -19.19
N TYR A 71 -12.29 7.18 -19.12
CA TYR A 71 -11.43 7.40 -17.96
C TYR A 71 -11.45 8.85 -17.54
N ARG A 72 -11.23 9.10 -16.26
CA ARG A 72 -10.98 10.42 -15.70
C ARG A 72 -9.63 10.45 -15.01
N MET A 73 -8.96 11.58 -15.10
CA MET A 73 -7.74 11.83 -14.37
C MET A 73 -8.04 12.03 -12.90
N HIS A 74 -7.25 11.40 -12.06
CA HIS A 74 -7.29 11.55 -10.61
C HIS A 74 -5.88 11.78 -10.08
N ALA A 75 -5.68 12.87 -9.36
CA ALA A 75 -4.43 13.17 -8.68
C ALA A 75 -4.74 13.56 -7.24
N PRO A 76 -4.53 12.67 -6.25
CA PRO A 76 -4.84 12.95 -4.87
C PRO A 76 -4.18 14.23 -4.37
N GLY A 77 -4.96 15.11 -3.73
CA GLY A 77 -4.49 16.38 -3.21
C GLY A 77 -4.23 17.47 -4.25
N LYS A 78 -4.54 17.24 -5.52
CA LYS A 78 -4.40 18.23 -6.60
C LYS A 78 -5.71 18.46 -7.32
N ALA A 79 -5.95 19.70 -7.74
CA ALA A 79 -7.05 19.99 -8.65
C ALA A 79 -6.69 19.52 -10.05
N VAL A 80 -7.59 18.75 -10.68
CA VAL A 80 -7.43 18.28 -12.05
C VAL A 80 -8.58 18.74 -12.91
N VAL A 81 -8.28 19.02 -14.17
CA VAL A 81 -9.32 19.34 -15.16
C VAL A 81 -10.09 18.07 -15.46
N GLN A 82 -11.43 18.16 -15.37
CA GLN A 82 -12.31 17.03 -15.62
C GLN A 82 -12.52 16.86 -17.13
N VAL A 83 -11.66 16.08 -17.75
CA VAL A 83 -11.73 15.69 -19.16
C VAL A 83 -11.94 14.18 -19.24
N ILE A 84 -12.70 13.73 -20.19
CA ILE A 84 -12.83 12.31 -20.50
C ILE A 84 -11.66 11.89 -21.39
N TYR A 85 -11.03 10.79 -20.99
CA TYR A 85 -9.94 10.15 -21.72
C TYR A 85 -10.36 8.78 -22.20
N TYR A 86 -9.71 8.33 -23.24
CA TYR A 86 -9.83 6.98 -23.80
C TYR A 86 -8.46 6.34 -23.84
N ARG A 87 -8.41 5.04 -23.76
CA ARG A 87 -7.15 4.30 -23.88
C ARG A 87 -6.89 4.00 -25.36
N ALA A 88 -5.72 4.37 -25.86
CA ALA A 88 -5.29 4.04 -27.21
C ALA A 88 -4.69 2.62 -27.28
N ALA A 89 -4.50 2.11 -28.48
CA ALA A 89 -3.96 0.76 -28.71
C ALA A 89 -2.55 0.56 -28.15
N ASP A 90 -1.76 1.62 -28.06
CA ASP A 90 -0.41 1.61 -27.46
C ASP A 90 -0.43 1.67 -25.92
N GLY A 91 -1.62 1.76 -25.32
CA GLY A 91 -1.81 1.85 -23.86
C GLY A 91 -1.76 3.26 -23.30
N THR A 92 -1.52 4.28 -24.11
CA THR A 92 -1.58 5.68 -23.68
C THR A 92 -3.02 6.17 -23.56
N PHE A 93 -3.21 7.30 -22.87
CA PHE A 93 -4.51 7.92 -22.71
C PHE A 93 -4.61 9.19 -23.55
N THR A 94 -5.71 9.35 -24.24
CA THR A 94 -5.97 10.47 -25.14
C THR A 94 -7.39 11.00 -24.95
N PRO A 95 -7.62 12.32 -25.02
CA PRO A 95 -8.97 12.86 -25.05
C PRO A 95 -9.64 12.68 -26.42
N ASP A 96 -8.88 12.28 -27.44
CA ASP A 96 -9.38 12.08 -28.79
C ASP A 96 -9.96 10.67 -28.93
N ARG A 97 -11.29 10.62 -29.02
CA ARG A 97 -12.02 9.35 -29.16
C ARG A 97 -11.67 8.60 -30.44
N SER A 98 -11.27 9.29 -31.51
CA SER A 98 -10.90 8.63 -32.77
C SER A 98 -9.65 7.74 -32.65
N LYS A 99 -8.81 7.99 -31.65
CA LYS A 99 -7.60 7.22 -31.33
C LYS A 99 -7.83 6.13 -30.30
N ALA A 100 -9.05 6.03 -29.78
CA ALA A 100 -9.38 5.04 -28.78
C ALA A 100 -9.34 3.62 -29.33
N ASP A 101 -8.74 2.71 -28.58
CA ASP A 101 -8.89 1.27 -28.81
C ASP A 101 -10.10 0.77 -28.03
N CYS A 102 -11.21 0.61 -28.73
CA CYS A 102 -12.47 0.17 -28.14
C CYS A 102 -12.65 -1.35 -28.17
N LYS A 103 -11.58 -2.11 -28.26
CA LYS A 103 -11.65 -3.55 -28.15
C LYS A 103 -12.23 -3.92 -26.79
N LYS A 104 -13.31 -4.68 -26.80
CA LYS A 104 -13.83 -5.30 -25.59
C LYS A 104 -12.72 -6.12 -24.95
N PRO A 105 -12.55 -6.01 -23.61
CA PRO A 105 -11.67 -6.89 -22.89
C PRO A 105 -12.11 -8.34 -23.01
#